data_223400f3fc4554b70dfe05534734f6b4
#
_entry.id   223400f3fc4554b70dfe05534734f6b4
#
_cell.length_a   1.000
_cell.length_b   1.000
_cell.length_c   1.000
_cell.angle_alpha   90.00
_cell.angle_beta   90.00
_cell.angle_gamma   90.00
#
_symmetry.space_group_name_H-M   'P 1'
#
loop_
_entity.id
_entity.type
_entity.pdbx_description
1 polymer ?
#
loop_
_entity_poly.entity_id
_entity_poly.type
_entity_poly.pdbx_seq_one_letter_code
_entity_poly.pdbx_strand_id
1 'polypeptide(L)'
;DWSSDVCSSDLEKAAIVGINGAGKTTLLRIIVGEQSADEGIVTLSKGKTLGYLAQNEAVNGSNTIYDELLSVKADVIALERQIRETELAMKTSDQKTLNSLMENYSRLTHAFETAGGYAYKSELTGVLKGLGFGEDEFEKSIAALSGGQKTRVALGKLLLQKPDLIILDEPTNHLDLNSIAWLKTY
;
A
#
# COMPACT_ATOMS: atom_id res chain seq x y z
N ASP A 1 5.90 -34.33 0.59
CA ASP A 1 6.00 -33.85 1.98
C ASP A 1 6.63 -32.46 1.99
N TRP A 2 5.80 -31.44 2.00
CA TRP A 2 6.20 -30.06 2.18
C TRP A 2 5.87 -29.66 3.63
N SER A 3 6.75 -29.98 4.56
CA SER A 3 6.73 -29.35 5.87
C SER A 3 7.78 -28.23 5.87
N SER A 4 7.39 -27.03 5.50
CA SER A 4 8.18 -25.86 5.81
C SER A 4 7.62 -25.23 7.09
N ASP A 5 8.22 -25.57 8.21
CA ASP A 5 8.06 -24.79 9.43
C ASP A 5 8.71 -23.43 9.18
N VAL A 6 7.94 -22.49 8.64
CA VAL A 6 8.34 -21.09 8.61
C VAL A 6 8.14 -20.55 10.01
N CYS A 7 9.18 -20.63 10.81
CA CYS A 7 9.23 -19.99 12.11
C CYS A 7 9.39 -18.49 11.90
N SER A 8 8.40 -17.71 12.31
CA SER A 8 8.35 -16.26 12.13
C SER A 8 9.40 -15.56 12.99
N SER A 9 10.45 -15.07 12.36
CA SER A 9 11.13 -13.86 12.82
C SER A 9 10.53 -12.68 12.06
N ASP A 10 10.28 -11.58 12.72
CA ASP A 10 9.79 -10.34 12.07
C ASP A 10 10.68 -10.00 10.86
N LEU A 11 10.05 -9.71 9.71
CA LEU A 11 10.69 -9.32 8.45
C LEU A 11 11.32 -10.46 7.61
N GLU A 12 10.78 -11.64 7.62
CA GLU A 12 11.22 -12.71 6.70
C GLU A 12 10.72 -12.47 5.26
N LYS A 13 11.65 -12.63 4.31
CA LYS A 13 11.35 -12.65 2.87
C LYS A 13 11.50 -14.08 2.38
N ALA A 14 10.41 -14.68 1.92
CA ALA A 14 10.39 -16.01 1.35
C ALA A 14 10.17 -15.95 -0.16
N ALA A 15 10.80 -16.84 -0.92
CA ALA A 15 10.60 -16.95 -2.35
C ALA A 15 10.14 -18.38 -2.71
N ILE A 16 9.07 -18.47 -3.50
CA ILE A 16 8.60 -19.72 -4.08
C ILE A 16 9.23 -19.84 -5.46
N VAL A 17 10.11 -20.84 -5.63
CA VAL A 17 10.88 -21.05 -6.86
C VAL A 17 10.39 -22.33 -7.56
N GLY A 18 10.29 -22.29 -8.88
CA GLY A 18 9.90 -23.43 -9.69
C GLY A 18 9.76 -23.06 -11.18
N ILE A 19 9.76 -24.06 -12.06
CA ILE A 19 9.55 -23.87 -13.49
C ILE A 19 8.16 -23.31 -13.80
N ASN A 20 7.97 -22.75 -14.98
CA ASN A 20 6.64 -22.30 -15.42
C ASN A 20 5.68 -23.49 -15.47
N GLY A 21 4.46 -23.30 -14.99
CA GLY A 21 3.47 -24.37 -14.85
C GLY A 21 3.58 -25.23 -13.58
N ALA A 22 4.55 -25.00 -12.68
CA ALA A 22 4.69 -25.74 -11.43
C ALA A 22 3.62 -25.44 -10.37
N GLY A 23 2.62 -24.61 -10.67
CA GLY A 23 1.54 -24.30 -9.74
C GLY A 23 1.82 -23.16 -8.76
N LYS A 24 2.89 -22.35 -8.96
CA LYS A 24 3.22 -21.21 -8.08
C LYS A 24 2.04 -20.26 -7.88
N THR A 25 1.48 -19.75 -8.97
CA THR A 25 0.31 -18.84 -8.93
C THR A 25 -0.90 -19.50 -8.29
N THR A 26 -1.14 -20.79 -8.53
CA THR A 26 -2.23 -21.56 -7.90
C THR A 26 -2.06 -21.60 -6.38
N LEU A 27 -0.84 -21.89 -5.90
CA LEU A 27 -0.52 -21.88 -4.49
C LEU A 27 -0.74 -20.48 -3.88
N LEU A 28 -0.28 -19.40 -4.55
CA LEU A 28 -0.50 -18.03 -4.08
C LEU A 28 -2.00 -17.70 -4.00
N ARG A 29 -2.80 -18.08 -5.00
CA ARG A 29 -4.26 -17.88 -5.00
C ARG A 29 -4.97 -18.65 -3.89
N ILE A 30 -4.48 -19.84 -3.54
CA ILE A 30 -4.98 -20.58 -2.38
C ILE A 30 -4.67 -19.84 -1.09
N ILE A 31 -3.43 -19.33 -0.94
CA ILE A 31 -3.02 -18.58 0.25
C ILE A 31 -3.85 -17.31 0.45
N VAL A 32 -4.16 -16.58 -0.63
CA VAL A 32 -4.98 -15.36 -0.55
C VAL A 32 -6.48 -15.63 -0.49
N GLY A 33 -6.91 -16.90 -0.60
CA GLY A 33 -8.32 -17.30 -0.51
C GLY A 33 -9.12 -17.12 -1.81
N GLU A 34 -8.47 -16.86 -2.95
CA GLU A 34 -9.11 -16.78 -4.27
C GLU A 34 -9.47 -18.16 -4.84
N GLN A 35 -8.80 -19.20 -4.37
CA GLN A 35 -9.02 -20.59 -4.76
C GLN A 35 -9.03 -21.49 -3.53
N SER A 36 -9.94 -22.49 -3.50
CA SER A 36 -9.96 -23.50 -2.45
C SER A 36 -8.82 -24.49 -2.63
N ALA A 37 -8.23 -24.94 -1.51
CA ALA A 37 -7.33 -26.06 -1.50
C ALA A 37 -8.12 -27.39 -1.60
N ASP A 38 -7.56 -28.39 -2.26
CA ASP A 38 -8.14 -29.74 -2.27
C ASP A 38 -8.03 -30.38 -0.89
N GLU A 39 -6.89 -30.15 -0.21
CA GLU A 39 -6.63 -30.60 1.17
C GLU A 39 -5.83 -29.53 1.91
N GLY A 40 -5.92 -29.55 3.25
CA GLY A 40 -5.19 -28.63 4.12
C GLY A 40 -5.97 -27.36 4.49
N ILE A 41 -5.37 -26.52 5.30
CA ILE A 41 -5.95 -25.26 5.80
C ILE A 41 -4.91 -24.16 5.71
N VAL A 42 -5.34 -23.02 5.17
CA VAL A 42 -4.58 -21.77 5.25
C VAL A 42 -5.20 -20.87 6.31
N THR A 43 -4.40 -20.42 7.26
CA THR A 43 -4.86 -19.52 8.32
C THR A 43 -3.95 -18.31 8.42
N LEU A 44 -4.57 -17.12 8.43
CA LEU A 44 -3.89 -15.88 8.78
C LEU A 44 -4.20 -15.54 10.23
N SER A 45 -3.20 -15.14 11.01
CA SER A 45 -3.41 -14.75 12.40
C SER A 45 -4.42 -13.62 12.51
N LYS A 46 -5.27 -13.67 13.56
CA LYS A 46 -6.34 -12.69 13.76
C LYS A 46 -5.77 -11.26 13.80
N GLY A 47 -6.38 -10.37 13.03
CA GLY A 47 -6.00 -8.96 12.96
C GLY A 47 -4.82 -8.65 12.01
N LYS A 48 -4.24 -9.66 11.37
CA LYS A 48 -3.22 -9.47 10.34
C LYS A 48 -3.87 -9.21 8.98
N THR A 49 -3.24 -8.34 8.22
CA THR A 49 -3.67 -7.95 6.88
C THR A 49 -2.77 -8.57 5.81
N LEU A 50 -3.38 -8.95 4.70
CA LEU A 50 -2.67 -9.55 3.58
C LEU A 50 -2.89 -8.69 2.35
N GLY A 51 -1.81 -8.38 1.64
CA GLY A 51 -1.83 -7.73 0.35
C GLY A 51 -1.32 -8.66 -0.73
N TYR A 52 -1.98 -8.70 -1.87
CA TYR A 52 -1.62 -9.56 -3.00
C TYR A 52 -1.52 -8.73 -4.27
N LEU A 53 -0.46 -8.94 -5.03
CA LEU A 53 -0.30 -8.42 -6.37
C LEU A 53 -0.25 -9.60 -7.34
N ALA A 54 -1.30 -9.78 -8.12
CA ALA A 54 -1.36 -10.79 -9.16
C ALA A 54 -0.45 -10.42 -10.35
N GLN A 55 0.03 -11.42 -11.10
CA GLN A 55 0.95 -11.26 -12.23
C GLN A 55 0.49 -10.22 -13.28
N ASN A 56 -0.82 -10.09 -13.51
CA ASN A 56 -1.40 -9.18 -14.50
C ASN A 56 -2.26 -8.10 -13.86
N GLU A 57 -2.10 -7.84 -12.57
CA GLU A 57 -2.85 -6.79 -11.90
C GLU A 57 -2.34 -5.42 -12.36
N ALA A 58 -3.28 -4.61 -12.82
CA ALA A 58 -2.99 -3.27 -13.30
C ALA A 58 -4.07 -2.30 -12.88
N VAL A 59 -3.68 -1.11 -12.47
CA VAL A 59 -4.61 -0.01 -12.22
C VAL A 59 -5.22 0.49 -13.54
N ASN A 60 -6.49 0.84 -13.49
CA ASN A 60 -7.23 1.44 -14.58
C ASN A 60 -7.91 2.71 -14.08
N GLY A 61 -7.94 3.74 -14.91
CA GLY A 61 -8.57 5.01 -14.54
C GLY A 61 -7.98 6.18 -15.31
N SER A 62 -8.53 7.36 -15.04
CA SER A 62 -8.09 8.65 -15.60
C SER A 62 -7.27 9.49 -14.65
N ASN A 63 -7.09 9.04 -13.40
CA ASN A 63 -6.29 9.73 -12.40
C ASN A 63 -4.83 9.85 -12.85
N THR A 64 -4.10 10.79 -12.27
CA THR A 64 -2.64 10.84 -12.40
C THR A 64 -2.01 9.70 -11.59
N ILE A 65 -0.76 9.37 -11.86
CA ILE A 65 0.02 8.39 -11.07
C ILE A 65 0.02 8.82 -9.60
N TYR A 66 0.28 10.10 -9.36
CA TYR A 66 0.35 10.66 -8.01
C TYR A 66 -0.99 10.55 -7.27
N ASP A 67 -2.09 10.97 -7.90
CA ASP A 67 -3.43 10.92 -7.29
C ASP A 67 -3.89 9.48 -7.02
N GLU A 68 -3.52 8.56 -7.89
CA GLU A 68 -3.85 7.15 -7.72
C GLU A 68 -3.16 6.54 -6.48
N LEU A 69 -1.89 6.86 -6.24
CA LEU A 69 -1.22 6.45 -5.00
C LEU A 69 -1.74 7.23 -3.79
N LEU A 70 -2.02 8.52 -3.97
CA LEU A 70 -2.55 9.39 -2.93
C LEU A 70 -3.90 8.88 -2.40
N SER A 71 -4.70 8.24 -3.25
CA SER A 71 -6.01 7.67 -2.88
C SER A 71 -5.92 6.64 -1.75
N VAL A 72 -4.78 5.96 -1.60
CA VAL A 72 -4.51 5.02 -0.49
C VAL A 72 -4.48 5.72 0.88
N LYS A 73 -4.18 7.01 0.90
CA LYS A 73 -4.08 7.84 2.11
C LYS A 73 -5.33 8.72 2.34
N ALA A 74 -6.47 8.34 1.75
CA ALA A 74 -7.70 9.11 1.83
C ALA A 74 -8.12 9.44 3.28
N ASP A 75 -7.95 8.49 4.21
CA ASP A 75 -8.26 8.68 5.63
C ASP A 75 -7.35 9.74 6.28
N VAL A 76 -6.06 9.71 5.97
CA VAL A 76 -5.07 10.70 6.46
C VAL A 76 -5.39 12.09 5.91
N ILE A 77 -5.75 12.19 4.64
CA ILE A 77 -6.16 13.43 3.99
C ILE A 77 -7.45 13.98 4.61
N ALA A 78 -8.40 13.09 4.93
CA ALA A 78 -9.63 13.49 5.61
C ALA A 78 -9.34 14.06 7.01
N LEU A 79 -8.41 13.46 7.76
CA LEU A 79 -7.97 13.99 9.05
C LEU A 79 -7.30 15.37 8.89
N GLU A 80 -6.39 15.54 7.93
CA GLU A 80 -5.74 16.82 7.64
C GLU A 80 -6.77 17.92 7.35
N ARG A 81 -7.80 17.60 6.55
CA ARG A 81 -8.90 18.52 6.26
C ARG A 81 -9.70 18.88 7.51
N GLN A 82 -10.09 17.90 8.33
CA GLN A 82 -10.84 18.14 9.56
C GLN A 82 -10.05 18.99 10.57
N ILE A 83 -8.75 18.81 10.66
CA ILE A 83 -7.86 19.63 11.49
C ILE A 83 -7.96 21.10 11.03
N ARG A 84 -7.79 21.36 9.73
CA ARG A 84 -7.87 22.72 9.17
C ARG A 84 -9.25 23.36 9.36
N GLU A 85 -10.32 22.60 9.17
CA GLU A 85 -11.70 23.08 9.41
C GLU A 85 -11.90 23.43 10.88
N THR A 86 -11.37 22.62 11.80
CA THR A 86 -11.43 22.87 13.25
C THR A 86 -10.63 24.14 13.62
N GLU A 87 -9.43 24.31 13.06
CA GLU A 87 -8.61 25.53 13.26
C GLU A 87 -9.34 26.80 12.79
N LEU A 88 -10.02 26.73 11.66
CA LEU A 88 -10.81 27.86 11.16
C LEU A 88 -12.01 28.16 12.08
N ALA A 89 -12.71 27.13 12.54
CA ALA A 89 -13.83 27.28 13.46
C ALA A 89 -13.40 27.89 14.81
N MET A 90 -12.21 27.52 15.32
CA MET A 90 -11.68 28.10 16.58
C MET A 90 -11.43 29.60 16.49
N LYS A 91 -11.11 30.16 15.32
CA LYS A 91 -10.85 31.59 15.13
C LYS A 91 -12.11 32.46 15.31
N THR A 92 -13.29 31.90 15.12
CA THR A 92 -14.58 32.62 15.08
C THR A 92 -15.51 32.18 16.21
N SER A 93 -15.10 31.23 17.07
CA SER A 93 -15.93 30.65 18.11
C SER A 93 -15.97 31.51 19.38
N ASP A 94 -17.05 31.40 20.14
CA ASP A 94 -17.15 31.93 21.51
C ASP A 94 -16.39 31.05 22.51
N GLN A 95 -16.18 31.54 23.72
CA GLN A 95 -15.41 30.86 24.76
C GLN A 95 -15.97 29.47 25.12
N LYS A 96 -17.28 29.30 25.08
CA LYS A 96 -17.94 28.03 25.43
C LYS A 96 -17.69 26.96 24.38
N THR A 97 -17.77 27.34 23.11
CA THR A 97 -17.55 26.45 21.95
C THR A 97 -16.06 26.17 21.77
N LEU A 98 -15.18 27.11 22.11
CA LEU A 98 -13.74 27.00 21.95
C LEU A 98 -13.17 25.77 22.69
N ASN A 99 -13.61 25.50 23.92
CA ASN A 99 -13.09 24.35 24.69
C ASN A 99 -13.39 23.02 23.99
N SER A 100 -14.60 22.84 23.48
CA SER A 100 -14.96 21.61 22.73
C SER A 100 -14.20 21.47 21.41
N LEU A 101 -13.93 22.58 20.73
CA LEU A 101 -13.11 22.59 19.52
C LEU A 101 -11.64 22.25 19.82
N MET A 102 -11.09 22.71 20.94
CA MET A 102 -9.73 22.37 21.37
C MET A 102 -9.58 20.88 21.69
N GLU A 103 -10.57 20.28 22.35
CA GLU A 103 -10.58 18.84 22.61
C GLU A 103 -10.64 18.04 21.28
N ASN A 104 -11.52 18.46 20.35
CA ASN A 104 -11.62 17.84 19.05
C ASN A 104 -10.31 17.98 18.23
N TYR A 105 -9.71 19.16 18.24
CA TYR A 105 -8.44 19.44 17.58
C TYR A 105 -7.33 18.52 18.12
N SER A 106 -7.21 18.38 19.42
CA SER A 106 -6.23 17.51 20.06
C SER A 106 -6.43 16.05 19.64
N ARG A 107 -7.66 15.56 19.63
CA ARG A 107 -8.00 14.20 19.19
C ARG A 107 -7.67 13.96 17.70
N LEU A 108 -8.01 14.90 16.84
CA LEU A 108 -7.73 14.81 15.39
C LEU A 108 -6.22 14.85 15.12
N THR A 109 -5.49 15.74 15.79
CA THR A 109 -4.04 15.86 15.63
C THR A 109 -3.33 14.58 16.09
N HIS A 110 -3.75 14.00 17.21
CA HIS A 110 -3.19 12.72 17.67
C HIS A 110 -3.51 11.58 16.68
N ALA A 111 -4.73 11.51 16.14
CA ALA A 111 -5.10 10.53 15.13
C ALA A 111 -4.27 10.69 13.84
N PHE A 112 -4.06 11.94 13.39
CA PHE A 112 -3.26 12.28 12.22
C PHE A 112 -1.79 11.88 12.41
N GLU A 113 -1.21 12.17 13.57
CA GLU A 113 0.15 11.78 13.90
C GLU A 113 0.31 10.25 13.94
N THR A 114 -0.59 9.54 14.62
CA THR A 114 -0.61 8.08 14.70
C THR A 114 -0.74 7.43 13.31
N ALA A 115 -1.50 8.04 12.41
CA ALA A 115 -1.64 7.59 11.02
C ALA A 115 -0.45 7.96 10.10
N GLY A 116 0.61 8.55 10.65
CA GLY A 116 1.79 8.98 9.88
C GLY A 116 1.55 10.21 9.00
N GLY A 117 0.61 11.08 9.43
CA GLY A 117 0.14 12.22 8.65
C GLY A 117 1.22 13.23 8.25
N TYR A 118 2.30 13.35 9.00
CA TYR A 118 3.41 14.24 8.63
C TYR A 118 4.33 13.66 7.55
N ALA A 119 4.34 12.34 7.37
CA ALA A 119 5.27 11.66 6.48
C ALA A 119 4.64 11.14 5.17
N TYR A 120 3.30 11.08 5.06
CA TYR A 120 2.66 10.36 3.95
C TYR A 120 3.01 10.89 2.56
N LYS A 121 3.24 12.21 2.39
CA LYS A 121 3.63 12.80 1.10
C LYS A 121 5.05 12.41 0.68
N SER A 122 5.99 12.42 1.63
CA SER A 122 7.36 12.01 1.40
C SER A 122 7.47 10.50 1.17
N GLU A 123 6.68 9.71 1.89
CA GLU A 123 6.58 8.27 1.71
C GLU A 123 6.06 7.93 0.29
N LEU A 124 4.98 8.59 -0.15
CA LEU A 124 4.42 8.43 -1.49
C LEU A 124 5.45 8.75 -2.57
N THR A 125 6.14 9.89 -2.44
CA THR A 125 7.22 10.29 -3.36
C THR A 125 8.37 9.29 -3.35
N GLY A 126 8.75 8.78 -2.17
CA GLY A 126 9.78 7.75 -2.02
C GLY A 126 9.41 6.44 -2.72
N VAL A 127 8.17 5.99 -2.58
CA VAL A 127 7.67 4.79 -3.26
C VAL A 127 7.66 4.98 -4.79
N LEU A 128 7.18 6.12 -5.30
CA LEU A 128 7.19 6.40 -6.74
C LEU A 128 8.60 6.37 -7.32
N LYS A 129 9.55 7.07 -6.68
CA LYS A 129 10.96 7.08 -7.10
C LYS A 129 11.60 5.69 -7.02
N GLY A 130 11.31 4.95 -5.95
CA GLY A 130 11.80 3.58 -5.78
C GLY A 130 11.30 2.62 -6.84
N LEU A 131 10.10 2.85 -7.36
CA LEU A 131 9.51 2.10 -8.48
C LEU A 131 9.95 2.64 -9.87
N GLY A 132 10.91 3.57 -9.93
CA GLY A 132 11.49 4.07 -11.16
C GLY A 132 10.64 5.09 -11.91
N PHE A 133 9.74 5.81 -11.23
CA PHE A 133 9.04 6.96 -11.81
C PHE A 133 9.82 8.25 -11.53
N GLY A 134 10.09 9.04 -12.58
CA GLY A 134 10.60 10.39 -12.45
C GLY A 134 9.54 11.37 -11.93
N GLU A 135 9.95 12.47 -11.30
CA GLU A 135 9.00 13.48 -10.81
C GLU A 135 8.17 14.11 -11.94
N ASP A 136 8.73 14.22 -13.14
CA ASP A 136 8.04 14.66 -14.35
C ASP A 136 6.95 13.70 -14.85
N GLU A 137 6.96 12.47 -14.35
CA GLU A 137 5.97 11.46 -14.69
C GLU A 137 4.77 11.43 -13.73
N PHE A 138 4.88 12.03 -12.55
CA PHE A 138 3.85 11.92 -11.51
C PHE A 138 2.46 12.39 -11.95
N GLU A 139 2.42 13.40 -12.80
CA GLU A 139 1.20 13.98 -13.36
C GLU A 139 0.68 13.24 -14.61
N LYS A 140 1.37 12.19 -15.07
CA LYS A 140 0.88 11.39 -16.20
C LYS A 140 -0.38 10.64 -15.82
N SER A 141 -1.36 10.63 -16.73
CA SER A 141 -2.58 9.84 -16.55
C SER A 141 -2.29 8.35 -16.60
N ILE A 142 -2.91 7.59 -15.71
CA ILE A 142 -2.90 6.12 -15.69
C ILE A 142 -3.30 5.53 -17.06
N ALA A 143 -4.23 6.16 -17.76
CA ALA A 143 -4.68 5.71 -19.08
C ALA A 143 -3.54 5.68 -20.13
N ALA A 144 -2.56 6.58 -20.01
CA ALA A 144 -1.42 6.71 -20.92
C ALA A 144 -0.25 5.78 -20.60
N LEU A 145 -0.31 5.02 -19.51
CA LEU A 145 0.77 4.16 -19.06
C LEU A 145 0.80 2.84 -19.82
N SER A 146 2.00 2.30 -20.00
CA SER A 146 2.20 0.91 -20.46
C SER A 146 1.69 -0.08 -19.40
N GLY A 147 1.44 -1.35 -19.79
CA GLY A 147 1.03 -2.41 -18.88
C GLY A 147 1.99 -2.55 -17.68
N GLY A 148 3.30 -2.61 -17.95
CA GLY A 148 4.30 -2.71 -16.88
C GLY A 148 4.33 -1.49 -15.94
N GLN A 149 4.09 -0.26 -16.46
CA GLN A 149 3.97 0.92 -15.62
C GLN A 149 2.71 0.86 -14.74
N LYS A 150 1.58 0.39 -15.26
CA LYS A 150 0.35 0.17 -14.50
C LYS A 150 0.53 -0.83 -13.37
N THR A 151 1.25 -1.93 -13.63
CA THR A 151 1.60 -2.92 -12.60
C THR A 151 2.50 -2.32 -11.52
N ARG A 152 3.47 -1.46 -11.89
CA ARG A 152 4.31 -0.72 -10.92
C ARG A 152 3.49 0.22 -10.04
N VAL A 153 2.49 0.90 -10.60
CA VAL A 153 1.56 1.73 -9.83
C VAL A 153 0.72 0.88 -8.87
N ALA A 154 0.21 -0.29 -9.31
CA ALA A 154 -0.51 -1.23 -8.45
C ALA A 154 0.38 -1.71 -7.29
N LEU A 155 1.64 -2.04 -7.56
CA LEU A 155 2.62 -2.37 -6.52
C LEU A 155 2.83 -1.20 -5.54
N GLY A 156 2.95 0.02 -6.04
CA GLY A 156 3.08 1.21 -5.19
C GLY A 156 1.91 1.40 -4.23
N LYS A 157 0.67 1.19 -4.73
CA LYS A 157 -0.53 1.23 -3.88
C LYS A 157 -0.46 0.17 -2.78
N LEU A 158 -0.10 -1.05 -3.13
CA LEU A 158 0.03 -2.15 -2.18
C LEU A 158 1.07 -1.85 -1.09
N LEU A 159 2.24 -1.33 -1.46
CA LEU A 159 3.28 -0.97 -0.51
C LEU A 159 2.83 0.15 0.44
N LEU A 160 2.14 1.17 -0.07
CA LEU A 160 1.61 2.27 0.76
C LEU A 160 0.49 1.87 1.70
N GLN A 161 -0.21 0.77 1.44
CA GLN A 161 -1.20 0.16 2.35
C GLN A 161 -0.54 -0.48 3.58
N LYS A 162 0.75 -0.88 3.47
CA LYS A 162 1.54 -1.52 4.54
C LYS A 162 0.84 -2.74 5.16
N PRO A 163 0.39 -3.71 4.37
CA PRO A 163 -0.16 -4.92 4.95
C PRO A 163 0.92 -5.70 5.72
N ASP A 164 0.51 -6.51 6.70
CA ASP A 164 1.44 -7.32 7.50
C ASP A 164 2.13 -8.41 6.67
N LEU A 165 1.48 -8.91 5.63
CA LEU A 165 2.01 -9.87 4.68
C LEU A 165 1.78 -9.38 3.24
N ILE A 166 2.83 -9.34 2.44
CA ILE A 166 2.76 -9.02 1.02
C ILE A 166 3.09 -10.26 0.20
N ILE A 167 2.19 -10.63 -0.70
CA ILE A 167 2.38 -11.69 -1.67
C ILE A 167 2.48 -11.07 -3.06
N LEU A 168 3.57 -11.38 -3.77
CA LEU A 168 3.85 -10.88 -5.10
C LEU A 168 4.02 -12.05 -6.07
N ASP A 169 3.22 -12.08 -7.14
CA ASP A 169 3.34 -13.10 -8.19
C ASP A 169 4.17 -12.55 -9.35
N GLU A 170 5.40 -13.07 -9.50
CA GLU A 170 6.39 -12.68 -10.52
C GLU A 170 6.65 -11.16 -10.63
N PRO A 171 6.93 -10.46 -9.51
CA PRO A 171 7.00 -8.99 -9.51
C PRO A 171 8.16 -8.45 -10.36
N THR A 172 9.16 -9.26 -10.63
CA THR A 172 10.37 -8.86 -11.38
C THR A 172 10.11 -8.67 -12.88
N ASN A 173 9.03 -9.21 -13.43
CA ASN A 173 8.72 -9.11 -14.86
C ASN A 173 8.49 -7.67 -15.35
N HIS A 174 8.15 -6.75 -14.43
CA HIS A 174 7.80 -5.36 -14.74
C HIS A 174 8.69 -4.33 -14.05
N LEU A 175 9.71 -4.78 -13.32
CA LEU A 175 10.65 -3.94 -12.58
C LEU A 175 12.03 -3.97 -13.23
N ASP A 176 12.68 -2.82 -13.28
CA ASP A 176 14.11 -2.74 -13.61
C ASP A 176 14.99 -3.17 -12.42
N LEU A 177 16.29 -3.33 -12.66
CA LEU A 177 17.23 -3.78 -11.62
C LEU A 177 17.29 -2.83 -10.41
N ASN A 178 17.12 -1.53 -10.61
CA ASN A 178 17.17 -0.54 -9.54
C ASN A 178 15.90 -0.64 -8.67
N SER A 179 14.73 -0.76 -9.31
CA SER A 179 13.46 -0.96 -8.61
C SER A 179 13.41 -2.29 -7.84
N ILE A 180 14.00 -3.36 -8.40
CA ILE A 180 14.15 -4.65 -7.69
C ILE A 180 15.06 -4.50 -6.47
N ALA A 181 16.20 -3.82 -6.62
CA ALA A 181 17.13 -3.58 -5.51
C ALA A 181 16.48 -2.75 -4.41
N TRP A 182 15.75 -1.70 -4.80
CA TRP A 182 15.00 -0.87 -3.86
C TRP A 182 13.90 -1.67 -3.13
N LEU A 183 13.09 -2.46 -3.85
CA LEU A 183 12.04 -3.29 -3.25
C LEU A 183 12.58 -4.29 -2.23
N LYS A 184 13.81 -4.79 -2.42
CA LYS A 184 14.47 -5.66 -1.44
C LYS A 184 14.83 -4.94 -0.13
N THR A 185 14.97 -3.62 -0.16
CA THR A 185 15.32 -2.81 1.02
C THR A 185 14.10 -2.18 1.68
N TYR A 186 12.99 -2.12 0.95
CA TYR A 186 11.71 -1.61 1.44
C TYR A 186 11.09 -2.58 2.45
#